data_fdc94f6737f36c28d2baf10cb7388edb
#
_entry.id   fdc94f6737f36c28d2baf10cb7388edb
#
_cell.length_a   1.000
_cell.length_b   1.000
_cell.length_c   1.000
_cell.angle_alpha   90.00
_cell.angle_beta   90.00
_cell.angle_gamma   90.00
#
_symmetry.space_group_name_H-M   'P 1'
#
loop_
_entity.id
_entity.type
_entity.pdbx_description
1 polymer ?
#
loop_
_entity_poly.entity_id
_entity_poly.type
_entity_poly.pdbx_seq_one_letter_code
_entity_poly.pdbx_strand_id
1 'polypeptide(L)'
;MASKKGVYSIEVEPAALKNLIQTLNLLDKETQNEIRDAALPLSKRLAGQLMMSAQGAPAPQTKLVASTITAKRDRLIRVDIGGPKKVGRKYGGEASKSGKGSKVRQNAAPAGALLWGTEYGGGRGTDSLGRAYTDRFKAPRNKRGYWIAPAVDYYTPIVAKEYIDLIQGVIKKVGLD
;
A
#
# COMPACT_ATOMS: atom_id res chain seq x y z
N MET A 1 2.94 18.55 3.75
CA MET A 1 2.92 17.17 4.31
C MET A 1 4.22 16.47 3.95
N ALA A 2 5.01 16.06 4.93
CA ALA A 2 6.27 15.33 4.66
C ALA A 2 5.92 13.93 4.15
N SER A 3 6.20 13.67 2.88
CA SER A 3 6.09 12.34 2.29
C SER A 3 6.96 11.38 3.10
N LYS A 4 6.36 10.43 3.81
CA LYS A 4 7.09 9.32 4.43
C LYS A 4 7.72 8.52 3.29
N LYS A 5 9.03 8.70 3.07
CA LYS A 5 9.77 8.07 1.97
C LYS A 5 9.39 6.60 1.82
N GLY A 6 8.83 6.24 0.65
CA GLY A 6 8.57 4.87 0.25
C GLY A 6 7.30 4.22 0.80
N VAL A 7 6.37 4.98 1.39
CA VAL A 7 5.03 4.47 1.74
C VAL A 7 4.06 4.85 0.63
N TYR A 8 3.33 3.87 0.13
CA TYR A 8 2.19 4.05 -0.74
C TYR A 8 0.92 3.88 0.08
N SER A 9 0.09 4.91 0.13
CA SER A 9 -1.19 4.88 0.83
C SER A 9 -2.32 4.79 -0.17
N ILE A 10 -3.18 3.81 0.03
CA ILE A 10 -4.44 3.66 -0.69
C ILE A 10 -5.51 4.25 0.22
N GLU A 11 -6.16 5.29 -0.26
CA GLU A 11 -7.30 5.93 0.42
C GLU A 11 -8.52 5.83 -0.50
N VAL A 12 -9.59 5.24 0.03
CA VAL A 12 -10.86 5.15 -0.70
C VAL A 12 -11.71 6.32 -0.29
N GLU A 13 -11.81 7.30 -1.18
CA GLU A 13 -12.64 8.49 -1.02
C GLU A 13 -13.70 8.50 -2.12
N PRO A 14 -14.92 7.98 -1.86
CA PRO A 14 -16.01 8.09 -2.81
C PRO A 14 -16.35 9.55 -3.09
N ALA A 15 -16.53 9.91 -4.37
CA ALA A 15 -16.80 11.29 -4.78
C ALA A 15 -18.02 11.90 -4.06
N ALA A 16 -19.02 11.07 -3.76
CA ALA A 16 -20.21 11.47 -2.99
C ALA A 16 -19.92 11.87 -1.53
N LEU A 17 -18.76 11.45 -0.98
CA LEU A 17 -18.41 11.71 0.41
C LEU A 17 -17.59 12.99 0.62
N LYS A 18 -17.14 13.64 -0.43
CA LYS A 18 -16.28 14.82 -0.29
C LYS A 18 -16.96 15.94 0.51
N ASN A 19 -18.24 16.18 0.25
CA ASN A 19 -19.03 17.16 1.00
C ASN A 19 -19.37 16.64 2.40
N LEU A 20 -19.64 15.33 2.53
CA LEU A 20 -19.94 14.69 3.79
C LEU A 20 -18.73 14.70 4.75
N ILE A 21 -17.53 14.50 4.25
CA ILE A 21 -16.29 14.58 5.05
C ILE A 21 -16.09 15.98 5.63
N GLN A 22 -16.47 17.05 4.91
CA GLN A 22 -16.44 18.40 5.44
C GLN A 22 -17.43 18.55 6.61
N THR A 23 -18.64 18.02 6.48
CA THR A 23 -19.63 17.97 7.56
C THR A 23 -19.14 17.12 8.74
N LEU A 24 -18.50 15.98 8.46
CA LEU A 24 -17.91 15.12 9.49
C LEU A 24 -16.79 15.80 10.30
N ASN A 25 -16.15 16.83 9.74
CA ASN A 25 -15.17 17.64 10.48
C ASN A 25 -15.80 18.52 11.55
N LEU A 26 -17.10 18.82 11.43
CA LEU A 26 -17.86 19.60 12.40
C LEU A 26 -18.41 18.75 13.56
N LEU A 27 -18.35 17.43 13.42
CA LEU A 27 -18.79 16.51 14.46
C LEU A 27 -17.85 16.55 15.68
N ASP A 28 -18.39 16.19 16.82
CA ASP A 28 -17.61 16.02 18.02
C ASP A 28 -16.54 14.91 17.88
N LYS A 29 -15.61 14.89 18.83
CA LYS A 29 -14.49 13.92 18.81
C LYS A 29 -14.96 12.47 18.98
N GLU A 30 -16.06 12.26 19.71
CA GLU A 30 -16.59 10.93 19.99
C GLU A 30 -17.16 10.31 18.71
N THR A 31 -18.01 11.03 18.02
CA THR A 31 -18.57 10.62 16.72
C THR A 31 -17.48 10.40 15.67
N GLN A 32 -16.45 11.28 15.62
CA GLN A 32 -15.30 11.07 14.73
C GLN A 32 -14.53 9.79 15.07
N ASN A 33 -14.43 9.42 16.35
CA ASN A 33 -13.80 8.16 16.76
C ASN A 33 -14.65 6.94 16.40
N GLU A 34 -15.97 7.03 16.55
CA GLU A 34 -16.90 5.97 16.12
C GLU A 34 -16.74 5.70 14.61
N ILE A 35 -16.66 6.74 13.80
CA ILE A 35 -16.42 6.59 12.35
C ILE A 35 -15.09 5.89 12.07
N ARG A 36 -14.00 6.28 12.77
CA ARG A 36 -12.69 5.63 12.60
C ARG A 36 -12.72 4.16 12.98
N ASP A 37 -13.43 3.84 14.06
CA ASP A 37 -13.54 2.46 14.55
C ASP A 37 -14.40 1.62 13.60
N ALA A 38 -15.45 2.19 13.05
CA ALA A 38 -16.31 1.55 12.07
C ALA A 38 -15.63 1.39 10.69
N ALA A 39 -14.75 2.32 10.26
CA ALA A 39 -13.98 2.22 9.02
C ALA A 39 -12.82 1.21 9.09
N LEU A 40 -12.29 0.93 10.28
CA LEU A 40 -11.15 0.03 10.45
C LEU A 40 -11.38 -1.41 9.95
N PRO A 41 -12.54 -2.07 10.19
CA PRO A 41 -12.84 -3.38 9.60
C PRO A 41 -12.78 -3.38 8.07
N LEU A 42 -13.28 -2.33 7.41
CA LEU A 42 -13.23 -2.19 5.95
C LEU A 42 -11.79 -2.03 5.46
N SER A 43 -10.98 -1.23 6.17
CA SER A 43 -9.54 -1.10 5.89
C SER A 43 -8.81 -2.43 6.05
N LYS A 44 -9.12 -3.22 7.09
CA LYS A 44 -8.57 -4.56 7.30
C LYS A 44 -8.96 -5.53 6.19
N ARG A 45 -10.21 -5.46 5.71
CA ARG A 45 -10.68 -6.31 4.61
C ARG A 45 -9.96 -5.97 3.31
N LEU A 46 -9.81 -4.69 2.97
CA LEU A 46 -9.03 -4.26 1.81
C LEU A 46 -7.56 -4.72 1.93
N ALA A 47 -6.96 -4.58 3.11
CA ALA A 47 -5.60 -5.07 3.36
C ALA A 47 -5.48 -6.58 3.14
N GLY A 48 -6.45 -7.37 3.60
CA GLY A 48 -6.51 -8.82 3.38
C GLY A 48 -6.58 -9.17 1.89
N GLN A 49 -7.39 -8.47 1.12
CA GLN A 49 -7.51 -8.68 -0.32
C GLN A 49 -6.21 -8.34 -1.07
N LEU A 50 -5.55 -7.26 -0.68
CA LEU A 50 -4.23 -6.91 -1.22
C LEU A 50 -3.19 -7.99 -0.90
N MET A 51 -3.20 -8.55 0.31
CA MET A 51 -2.31 -9.66 0.69
C MET A 51 -2.59 -10.91 -0.13
N MET A 52 -3.85 -11.24 -0.40
CA MET A 52 -4.24 -12.37 -1.26
C MET A 52 -3.79 -12.14 -2.70
N SER A 53 -4.05 -10.97 -3.27
CA SER A 53 -3.61 -10.60 -4.61
C SER A 53 -2.09 -10.70 -4.76
N ALA A 54 -1.33 -10.29 -3.75
CA ALA A 54 0.13 -10.37 -3.72
C ALA A 54 0.66 -11.81 -3.80
N GLN A 55 -0.11 -12.81 -3.37
CA GLN A 55 0.31 -14.21 -3.44
C GLN A 55 0.37 -14.72 -4.87
N GLY A 56 -0.50 -14.22 -5.75
CA GLY A 56 -0.54 -14.56 -7.17
C GLY A 56 0.41 -13.76 -8.05
N ALA A 57 1.09 -12.75 -7.52
CA ALA A 57 2.00 -11.91 -8.29
C ALA A 57 3.28 -12.65 -8.68
N PRO A 58 3.79 -12.43 -9.92
CA PRO A 58 4.93 -13.19 -10.45
C PRO A 58 6.26 -12.85 -9.76
N ALA A 59 6.41 -11.64 -9.23
CA ALA A 59 7.65 -11.22 -8.57
C ALA A 59 7.78 -11.88 -7.20
N PRO A 60 8.83 -12.67 -6.93
CA PRO A 60 8.98 -13.37 -5.65
C PRO A 60 9.11 -12.42 -4.45
N GLN A 61 9.48 -11.17 -4.71
CA GLN A 61 9.61 -10.12 -3.70
C GLN A 61 8.26 -9.56 -3.24
N THR A 62 7.20 -9.80 -3.98
CA THR A 62 5.87 -9.28 -3.67
C THR A 62 5.42 -9.71 -2.28
N LYS A 63 5.67 -10.97 -1.90
CA LYS A 63 5.34 -11.48 -0.57
C LYS A 63 6.04 -10.71 0.56
N LEU A 64 7.28 -10.25 0.31
CA LEU A 64 8.04 -9.47 1.27
C LEU A 64 7.45 -8.06 1.42
N VAL A 65 7.06 -7.42 0.31
CA VAL A 65 6.38 -6.13 0.33
C VAL A 65 5.00 -6.26 0.97
N ALA A 66 4.24 -7.29 0.63
CA ALA A 66 2.92 -7.55 1.19
C ALA A 66 2.93 -7.72 2.71
N SER A 67 4.02 -8.22 3.29
CA SER A 67 4.18 -8.30 4.76
C SER A 67 4.21 -6.94 5.46
N THR A 68 4.27 -5.85 4.72
CA THR A 68 4.24 -4.47 5.24
C THR A 68 2.87 -3.81 5.11
N ILE A 69 1.90 -4.48 4.52
CA ILE A 69 0.53 -3.98 4.40
C ILE A 69 -0.04 -3.74 5.79
N THR A 70 -0.55 -2.56 6.02
CA THR A 70 -1.13 -2.16 7.32
C THR A 70 -2.41 -1.38 7.10
N ALA A 71 -3.51 -1.89 7.65
CA ALA A 71 -4.76 -1.13 7.75
C ALA A 71 -4.60 0.00 8.77
N LYS A 72 -5.07 1.18 8.45
CA LYS A 72 -5.01 2.35 9.33
C LYS A 72 -6.38 2.65 9.91
N ARG A 73 -6.38 3.04 11.19
CA ARG A 73 -7.55 3.61 11.83
C ARG A 73 -7.65 5.08 11.42
N ASP A 74 -8.42 5.34 10.41
CA ASP A 74 -8.65 6.67 9.86
C ASP A 74 -10.14 6.86 9.57
N ARG A 75 -10.57 8.09 9.33
CA ARG A 75 -11.95 8.39 8.92
C ARG A 75 -12.26 7.83 7.54
N LEU A 76 -11.25 7.75 6.69
CA LEU A 76 -11.33 7.07 5.39
C LEU A 76 -10.83 5.62 5.51
N ILE A 77 -11.28 4.79 4.59
CA ILE A 77 -10.69 3.47 4.41
C ILE A 77 -9.26 3.68 3.90
N ARG A 78 -8.30 3.28 4.73
CA ARG A 78 -6.89 3.53 4.44
C ARG A 78 -6.02 2.31 4.70
N VAL A 79 -5.19 2.01 3.70
CA VAL A 79 -4.18 0.96 3.75
C VAL A 79 -2.84 1.52 3.32
N ASP A 80 -1.83 1.34 4.13
CA ASP A 80 -0.44 1.70 3.82
C ASP A 80 0.35 0.46 3.41
N ILE A 81 1.21 0.59 2.38
CA ILE A 81 2.06 -0.48 1.83
C ILE A 81 3.50 0.05 1.68
N GLY A 82 4.48 -0.78 1.97
CA GLY A 82 5.89 -0.45 1.78
C GLY A 82 6.52 0.26 2.97
N GLY A 83 7.18 1.37 2.72
CA GLY A 83 7.85 2.15 3.75
C GLY A 83 9.30 1.75 4.02
N PRO A 84 9.90 2.26 5.12
CA PRO A 84 11.32 2.08 5.43
C PRO A 84 11.64 0.70 6.03
N LYS A 85 10.64 -0.12 6.35
CA LYS A 85 10.85 -1.45 6.92
C LYS A 85 11.71 -2.27 5.98
N LYS A 86 12.83 -2.74 6.47
CA LYS A 86 13.74 -3.60 5.71
C LYS A 86 13.15 -5.00 5.60
N VAL A 87 12.98 -5.46 4.37
CA VAL A 87 12.40 -6.77 4.04
C VAL A 87 13.31 -7.50 3.07
N GLY A 88 13.57 -8.78 3.34
CA GLY A 88 14.37 -9.64 2.48
C GLY A 88 15.83 -9.23 2.35
N ARG A 89 16.52 -9.89 1.42
CA ARG A 89 17.92 -9.62 1.10
C ARG A 89 18.03 -8.46 0.11
N LYS A 90 19.16 -7.75 0.16
CA LYS A 90 19.49 -6.73 -0.83
C LYS A 90 19.51 -7.35 -2.23
N TYR A 91 18.82 -6.69 -3.15
CA TYR A 91 18.83 -7.10 -4.54
C TYR A 91 20.17 -6.81 -5.20
N GLY A 92 20.78 -7.88 -5.75
CA GLY A 92 21.72 -7.85 -6.87
C GLY A 92 22.83 -6.81 -6.78
N GLY A 93 23.34 -6.53 -5.62
CA GLY A 93 24.66 -5.98 -5.52
C GLY A 93 25.60 -7.15 -5.33
N GLU A 94 26.64 -7.30 -6.14
CA GLU A 94 27.82 -8.04 -5.72
C GLU A 94 28.15 -7.58 -4.30
N ALA A 95 28.53 -8.54 -3.46
CA ALA A 95 29.05 -8.21 -2.14
C ALA A 95 30.17 -7.20 -2.35
N SER A 96 29.97 -5.97 -1.94
CA SER A 96 31.02 -4.98 -1.96
C SER A 96 32.17 -5.54 -1.10
N LYS A 97 33.17 -6.08 -1.73
CA LYS A 97 34.42 -6.50 -1.10
C LYS A 97 35.16 -5.25 -0.74
N SER A 98 34.78 -4.60 0.33
CA SER A 98 35.52 -3.49 0.86
C SER A 98 36.40 -3.99 2.02
N GLY A 99 37.70 -4.09 1.75
CA GLY A 99 38.77 -4.15 2.73
C GLY A 99 38.89 -5.44 3.55
N LYS A 100 40.04 -5.60 4.20
CA LYS A 100 40.41 -6.72 5.08
C LYS A 100 39.27 -7.16 6.01
N GLY A 101 38.82 -8.43 5.85
CA GLY A 101 37.86 -9.05 6.76
C GLY A 101 36.38 -8.67 6.54
N SER A 102 36.03 -8.19 5.36
CA SER A 102 34.67 -7.71 5.06
C SER A 102 33.64 -8.83 5.17
N LYS A 103 32.91 -8.82 6.26
CA LYS A 103 31.62 -9.51 6.33
C LYS A 103 30.72 -8.92 5.25
N VAL A 104 30.25 -9.76 4.33
CA VAL A 104 29.27 -9.36 3.32
C VAL A 104 28.09 -8.69 4.02
N ARG A 105 28.03 -7.38 4.00
CA ARG A 105 26.88 -6.63 4.52
C ARG A 105 25.71 -6.86 3.60
N GLN A 106 24.90 -7.84 3.94
CA GLN A 106 23.59 -8.04 3.29
C GLN A 106 22.68 -6.91 3.76
N ASN A 107 22.76 -5.77 3.08
CA ASN A 107 21.83 -4.68 3.35
C ASN A 107 20.45 -5.11 2.83
N ALA A 108 19.51 -5.32 3.74
CA ALA A 108 18.14 -5.55 3.36
C ALA A 108 17.54 -4.30 2.68
N ALA A 109 16.82 -4.49 1.60
CA ALA A 109 16.14 -3.40 0.93
C ALA A 109 14.90 -2.97 1.72
N PRO A 110 14.60 -1.66 1.81
CA PRO A 110 13.34 -1.19 2.35
C PRO A 110 12.18 -1.60 1.44
N ALA A 111 11.05 -1.95 2.02
CA ALA A 111 9.87 -2.40 1.26
C ALA A 111 9.41 -1.38 0.22
N GLY A 112 9.48 -0.08 0.54
CA GLY A 112 9.14 0.98 -0.40
C GLY A 112 10.02 1.05 -1.64
N ALA A 113 11.29 0.61 -1.55
CA ALA A 113 12.17 0.54 -2.71
C ALA A 113 11.86 -0.64 -3.64
N LEU A 114 11.15 -1.64 -3.14
CA LEU A 114 10.76 -2.83 -3.91
C LEU A 114 9.35 -2.71 -4.50
N LEU A 115 8.55 -1.79 -3.98
CA LEU A 115 7.12 -1.69 -4.24
C LEU A 115 6.81 -1.63 -5.73
N TRP A 116 7.38 -0.65 -6.43
CA TRP A 116 7.09 -0.42 -7.84
C TRP A 116 7.58 -1.54 -8.75
N GLY A 117 8.71 -2.17 -8.40
CA GLY A 117 9.19 -3.33 -9.14
C GLY A 117 8.34 -4.57 -8.94
N THR A 118 7.70 -4.73 -7.77
CA THR A 118 6.75 -5.83 -7.53
C THR A 118 5.40 -5.58 -8.17
N GLU A 119 4.99 -4.31 -8.31
CA GLU A 119 3.73 -3.94 -8.92
C GLU A 119 3.80 -3.93 -10.45
N TYR A 120 4.82 -3.31 -11.01
CA TYR A 120 4.91 -3.12 -12.48
C TYR A 120 5.92 -4.03 -13.16
N GLY A 121 6.59 -4.88 -12.40
CA GLY A 121 7.65 -5.71 -12.94
C GLY A 121 8.91 -4.91 -13.27
N GLY A 122 9.84 -5.58 -13.90
CA GLY A 122 11.10 -5.03 -14.38
C GLY A 122 11.64 -5.85 -15.54
N GLY A 123 12.54 -5.29 -16.30
CA GLY A 123 13.21 -5.98 -17.40
C GLY A 123 14.70 -5.71 -17.37
N ARG A 124 15.43 -6.36 -18.22
CA ARG A 124 16.84 -6.04 -18.49
C ARG A 124 16.91 -4.72 -19.26
N GLY A 125 17.93 -3.93 -19.02
CA GLY A 125 18.16 -2.68 -19.74
C GLY A 125 19.34 -1.92 -19.18
N THR A 126 19.50 -0.68 -19.64
CA THR A 126 20.49 0.26 -19.15
C THR A 126 19.78 1.50 -18.61
N ASP A 127 20.33 2.08 -17.53
CA ASP A 127 19.86 3.37 -17.04
C ASP A 127 20.39 4.53 -17.90
N SER A 128 19.97 5.76 -17.59
CA SER A 128 20.42 6.98 -18.30
C SER A 128 21.93 7.22 -18.23
N LEU A 129 22.63 6.55 -17.34
CA LEU A 129 24.10 6.59 -17.18
C LEU A 129 24.79 5.40 -17.85
N GLY A 130 24.08 4.62 -18.67
CA GLY A 130 24.62 3.46 -19.36
C GLY A 130 24.88 2.23 -18.48
N ARG A 131 24.45 2.23 -17.22
CA ARG A 131 24.66 1.11 -16.30
C ARG A 131 23.62 0.03 -16.55
N ALA A 132 24.07 -1.21 -16.79
CA ALA A 132 23.18 -2.34 -16.95
C ALA A 132 22.39 -2.64 -15.66
N TYR A 133 21.09 -2.86 -15.79
CA TYR A 133 20.26 -3.42 -14.72
C TYR A 133 19.71 -4.79 -15.12
N THR A 134 19.68 -5.68 -14.17
CA THR A 134 19.23 -7.06 -14.34
C THR A 134 17.73 -7.18 -14.11
N ASP A 135 17.12 -8.25 -14.61
CA ASP A 135 15.74 -8.62 -14.30
C ASP A 135 15.60 -9.09 -12.84
N ARG A 136 15.58 -8.14 -11.92
CA ARG A 136 15.57 -8.39 -10.47
C ARG A 136 14.24 -8.95 -9.99
N PHE A 137 13.16 -8.58 -10.63
CA PHE A 137 11.82 -8.93 -10.19
C PHE A 137 11.30 -10.20 -10.86
N LYS A 138 12.02 -10.72 -11.88
CA LYS A 138 11.63 -11.91 -12.66
C LYS A 138 10.19 -11.83 -13.17
N ALA A 139 9.73 -10.63 -13.45
CA ALA A 139 8.40 -10.31 -13.94
C ALA A 139 8.53 -9.32 -15.10
N PRO A 140 7.89 -9.58 -16.25
CA PRO A 140 7.87 -8.63 -17.37
C PRO A 140 7.26 -7.29 -16.96
N ARG A 141 7.48 -6.24 -17.74
CA ARG A 141 6.80 -4.96 -17.48
C ARG A 141 5.30 -5.08 -17.74
N ASN A 142 4.50 -4.67 -16.75
CA ASN A 142 3.06 -4.61 -16.84
C ASN A 142 2.56 -3.22 -16.45
N LYS A 143 2.01 -2.47 -17.38
CA LYS A 143 1.52 -1.10 -17.14
C LYS A 143 0.26 -1.08 -16.23
N ARG A 144 -0.51 -2.15 -16.21
CA ARG A 144 -1.72 -2.28 -15.38
C ARG A 144 -1.44 -2.64 -13.92
N GLY A 145 -0.17 -2.99 -13.62
CA GLY A 145 0.16 -3.56 -12.32
C GLY A 145 -0.16 -5.05 -12.23
N TYR A 146 0.41 -5.70 -11.22
CA TYR A 146 0.26 -7.13 -11.02
C TYR A 146 -0.66 -7.48 -9.86
N TRP A 147 -0.69 -6.66 -8.81
CA TRP A 147 -1.37 -7.04 -7.59
C TRP A 147 -2.06 -5.88 -6.84
N ILE A 148 -1.47 -4.68 -6.79
CA ILE A 148 -2.11 -3.53 -6.11
C ILE A 148 -3.23 -2.97 -6.97
N ALA A 149 -2.93 -2.52 -8.18
CA ALA A 149 -3.90 -1.86 -9.04
C ALA A 149 -5.09 -2.78 -9.36
N PRO A 150 -4.93 -4.05 -9.78
CA PRO A 150 -6.07 -4.93 -10.01
C PRO A 150 -6.93 -5.17 -8.76
N ALA A 151 -6.31 -5.29 -7.59
CA ALA A 151 -7.05 -5.46 -6.34
C ALA A 151 -7.81 -4.20 -5.95
N VAL A 152 -7.20 -3.02 -6.09
CA VAL A 152 -7.84 -1.74 -5.82
C VAL A 152 -9.01 -1.50 -6.76
N ASP A 153 -8.83 -1.70 -8.06
CA ASP A 153 -9.88 -1.51 -9.07
C ASP A 153 -11.10 -2.39 -8.80
N TYR A 154 -10.87 -3.62 -8.36
CA TYR A 154 -11.95 -4.57 -8.06
C TYR A 154 -12.65 -4.29 -6.73
N TYR A 155 -11.89 -4.02 -5.66
CA TYR A 155 -12.47 -3.95 -4.32
C TYR A 155 -12.89 -2.54 -3.89
N THR A 156 -12.35 -1.48 -4.50
CA THR A 156 -12.72 -0.10 -4.16
C THR A 156 -14.22 0.17 -4.28
N PRO A 157 -14.92 -0.23 -5.36
CA PRO A 157 -16.37 0.01 -5.46
C PRO A 157 -17.16 -0.68 -4.35
N ILE A 158 -16.73 -1.89 -3.97
CA ILE A 158 -17.41 -2.70 -2.95
C ILE A 158 -17.28 -2.04 -1.57
N VAL A 159 -16.05 -1.74 -1.16
CA VAL A 159 -15.81 -1.12 0.15
C VAL A 159 -16.30 0.31 0.23
N ALA A 160 -16.33 1.04 -0.90
CA ALA A 160 -16.88 2.38 -0.96
C ALA A 160 -18.38 2.39 -0.66
N LYS A 161 -19.15 1.46 -1.25
CA LYS A 161 -20.58 1.32 -0.98
C LYS A 161 -20.83 1.04 0.49
N GLU A 162 -20.16 0.03 1.05
CA GLU A 162 -20.32 -0.33 2.46
C GLU A 162 -19.92 0.81 3.40
N TYR A 163 -18.92 1.60 3.01
CA TYR A 163 -18.52 2.76 3.80
C TYR A 163 -19.59 3.86 3.78
N ILE A 164 -20.26 4.10 2.65
CA ILE A 164 -21.37 5.05 2.56
C ILE A 164 -22.52 4.60 3.49
N ASP A 165 -22.90 3.33 3.41
CA ASP A 165 -23.96 2.77 4.25
C ASP A 165 -23.63 2.90 5.75
N LEU A 166 -22.36 2.67 6.11
CA LEU A 166 -21.86 2.83 7.47
C LEU A 166 -21.96 4.28 7.95
N ILE A 167 -21.51 5.24 7.16
CA ILE A 167 -21.56 6.67 7.52
C ILE A 167 -23.01 7.13 7.67
N GLN A 168 -23.91 6.72 6.78
CA GLN A 168 -25.33 7.03 6.90
C GLN A 168 -25.91 6.48 8.21
N GLY A 169 -25.52 5.27 8.61
CA GLY A 169 -25.91 4.69 9.88
C GLY A 169 -25.45 5.51 11.09
N VAL A 170 -24.23 6.04 11.07
CA VAL A 170 -23.71 6.90 12.13
C VAL A 170 -24.44 8.23 12.17
N ILE A 171 -24.69 8.86 11.03
CA ILE A 171 -25.42 10.15 10.93
C ILE A 171 -26.82 10.03 11.52
N LYS A 172 -27.54 8.95 11.19
CA LYS A 172 -28.88 8.67 11.77
C LYS A 172 -28.86 8.54 13.27
N LYS A 173 -27.84 7.86 13.82
CA LYS A 173 -27.71 7.74 15.28
C LYS A 173 -27.49 9.07 15.99
N VAL A 174 -26.84 10.02 15.33
CA VAL A 174 -26.51 11.34 15.92
C VAL A 174 -27.62 12.35 15.65
N GLY A 175 -28.71 11.97 14.96
CA GLY A 175 -29.86 12.83 14.70
C GLY A 175 -29.59 13.99 13.75
N LEU A 176 -28.68 13.80 12.82
CA LEU A 176 -28.30 14.77 11.78
C LEU A 176 -28.94 14.41 10.41
N ASP A 177 -30.17 13.86 10.42
CA ASP A 177 -30.95 13.60 9.19
C ASP A 177 -31.45 14.89 8.54
#